data_2b559f584a5a5ea5fbcf9a2c05a8b529
#
_entry.id   2b559f584a5a5ea5fbcf9a2c05a8b529
#
_cell.length_a   1.000
_cell.length_b   1.000
_cell.length_c   1.000
_cell.angle_alpha   90.00
_cell.angle_beta   90.00
_cell.angle_gamma   90.00
#
_symmetry.space_group_name_H-M   'P 1'
#
loop_
_entity.id
_entity.type
_entity.pdbx_description
1 polymer ?
#
loop_
_entity_poly.entity_id
_entity_poly.type
_entity_poly.pdbx_seq_one_letter_code
_entity_poly.pdbx_strand_id
1 'polypeptide(L)'
;MERRCITVSGLPGSGTTTISKALSNRISLGLYSSGEVFRTVASKMGLTLSELTELSEKEESIDLEIDEIALKKIKNGEHIIEGRLVGWLAYSNDISAFKIWIKAEENIRHERIILRDRNKEDKKMILKREKSELERYREYYDFDLKNTDIYDLILDSSNTEPRQIVEEIMKKYD
;
A
#
# COMPACT_ATOMS: atom_id res chain seq x y z
N MET A 1 12.48 14.24 19.42
CA MET A 1 12.59 13.82 18.01
C MET A 1 11.29 14.19 17.29
N GLU A 2 11.36 14.91 16.21
CA GLU A 2 10.21 15.10 15.33
C GLU A 2 9.80 13.74 14.77
N ARG A 3 8.54 13.32 15.05
CA ARG A 3 8.02 12.05 14.53
C ARG A 3 7.89 12.16 13.02
N ARG A 4 8.75 11.46 12.29
CA ARG A 4 8.68 11.40 10.83
C ARG A 4 7.41 10.64 10.40
N CYS A 5 6.82 11.05 9.28
CA CYS A 5 5.81 10.26 8.59
C CYS A 5 6.35 8.85 8.32
N ILE A 6 5.52 7.83 8.49
CA ILE A 6 5.86 6.45 8.14
C ILE A 6 5.03 6.07 6.90
N THR A 7 5.70 5.64 5.85
CA THR A 7 5.03 5.06 4.68
C THR A 7 5.22 3.55 4.68
N VAL A 8 4.12 2.81 4.47
CA VAL A 8 4.13 1.34 4.39
C VAL A 8 3.61 0.92 3.04
N SER A 9 4.51 0.43 2.20
CA SER A 9 4.21 0.00 0.83
C SER A 9 4.37 -1.52 0.68
N GLY A 10 3.72 -2.07 -0.34
CA GLY A 10 3.83 -3.48 -0.70
C GLY A 10 2.80 -3.88 -1.75
N LEU A 11 3.00 -5.02 -2.37
CA LEU A 11 2.05 -5.58 -3.33
C LEU A 11 0.76 -6.05 -2.63
N PRO A 12 -0.37 -6.17 -3.36
CA PRO A 12 -1.62 -6.68 -2.80
C PRO A 12 -1.42 -8.00 -2.04
N GLY A 13 -2.01 -8.11 -0.85
CA GLY A 13 -1.91 -9.32 -0.02
C GLY A 13 -0.61 -9.48 0.78
N SER A 14 0.34 -8.53 0.69
CA SER A 14 1.56 -8.56 1.51
C SER A 14 1.33 -8.25 3.00
N GLY A 15 0.12 -7.89 3.41
CA GLY A 15 -0.22 -7.61 4.81
C GLY A 15 0.02 -6.17 5.26
N THR A 16 0.30 -5.24 4.35
CA THR A 16 0.54 -3.82 4.66
C THR A 16 -0.53 -3.22 5.55
N THR A 17 -1.81 -3.43 5.25
CA THR A 17 -2.93 -2.88 6.04
C THR A 17 -2.94 -3.42 7.47
N THR A 18 -2.72 -4.72 7.65
CA THR A 18 -2.69 -5.36 9.00
C THR A 18 -1.52 -4.83 9.82
N ILE A 19 -0.34 -4.75 9.21
CA ILE A 19 0.88 -4.24 9.85
C ILE A 19 0.71 -2.75 10.19
N SER A 20 0.19 -1.95 9.27
CA SER A 20 -0.04 -0.52 9.49
C SER A 20 -1.04 -0.24 10.60
N LYS A 21 -2.12 -1.02 10.71
CA LYS A 21 -3.07 -0.93 11.83
C LYS A 21 -2.41 -1.29 13.16
N ALA A 22 -1.64 -2.37 13.20
CA ALA A 22 -0.92 -2.76 14.40
C ALA A 22 0.13 -1.72 14.83
N LEU A 23 0.85 -1.14 13.86
CA LEU A 23 1.81 -0.07 14.09
C LEU A 23 1.12 1.20 14.58
N SER A 24 0.01 1.62 13.95
CA SER A 24 -0.81 2.77 14.36
C SER A 24 -1.25 2.66 15.82
N ASN A 25 -1.75 1.50 16.21
CA ASN A 25 -2.14 1.23 17.60
C ASN A 25 -0.94 1.28 18.56
N ARG A 26 0.24 0.81 18.12
CA ARG A 26 1.45 0.74 18.94
C ARG A 26 2.03 2.10 19.28
N ILE A 27 1.99 3.04 18.33
CA ILE A 27 2.61 4.37 18.45
C ILE A 27 1.59 5.52 18.52
N SER A 28 0.30 5.22 18.52
CA SER A 28 -0.79 6.20 18.59
C SER A 28 -0.73 7.27 17.49
N LEU A 29 -0.38 6.88 16.25
CA LEU A 29 -0.44 7.74 15.08
C LEU A 29 -1.65 7.41 14.22
N GLY A 30 -2.23 8.43 13.58
CA GLY A 30 -3.31 8.25 12.61
C GLY A 30 -2.88 7.39 11.43
N LEU A 31 -3.81 6.59 10.90
CA LEU A 31 -3.59 5.75 9.70
C LEU A 31 -4.43 6.23 8.54
N TYR A 32 -3.79 6.37 7.38
CA TYR A 32 -4.45 6.50 6.08
C TYR A 32 -4.09 5.31 5.21
N SER A 33 -5.08 4.67 4.58
CA SER A 33 -4.88 3.53 3.68
C SER A 33 -5.49 3.81 2.31
N SER A 34 -4.65 3.98 1.29
CA SER A 34 -5.07 4.13 -0.11
C SER A 34 -5.88 2.92 -0.59
N GLY A 35 -5.50 1.72 -0.17
CA GLY A 35 -6.24 0.50 -0.53
C GLY A 35 -7.64 0.44 0.10
N GLU A 36 -7.84 0.94 1.32
CA GLU A 36 -9.18 1.05 1.93
C GLU A 36 -10.02 2.11 1.23
N VAL A 37 -9.42 3.24 0.84
CA VAL A 37 -10.11 4.28 0.05
C VAL A 37 -10.57 3.70 -1.29
N PHE A 38 -9.71 3.00 -2.02
CA PHE A 38 -10.06 2.37 -3.29
C PHE A 38 -11.22 1.37 -3.14
N ARG A 39 -11.20 0.51 -2.11
CA ARG A 39 -12.32 -0.41 -1.81
C ARG A 39 -13.61 0.33 -1.46
N THR A 40 -13.51 1.44 -0.74
CA THR A 40 -14.66 2.28 -0.39
C THR A 40 -15.28 2.93 -1.62
N VAL A 41 -14.46 3.42 -2.54
CA VAL A 41 -14.91 3.96 -3.83
C VAL A 41 -15.65 2.89 -4.63
N ALA A 42 -15.06 1.69 -4.79
CA ALA A 42 -15.70 0.56 -5.46
C ALA A 42 -17.08 0.25 -4.87
N SER A 43 -17.15 0.13 -3.54
CA SER A 43 -18.41 -0.16 -2.83
C SER A 43 -19.47 0.92 -3.04
N LYS A 44 -19.09 2.19 -2.97
CA LYS A 44 -20.02 3.32 -3.19
C LYS A 44 -20.54 3.38 -4.62
N MET A 45 -19.74 2.96 -5.59
CA MET A 45 -20.15 2.89 -7.00
C MET A 45 -20.89 1.60 -7.35
N GLY A 46 -21.01 0.65 -6.41
CA GLY A 46 -21.59 -0.67 -6.66
C GLY A 46 -20.75 -1.56 -7.56
N LEU A 47 -19.44 -1.32 -7.63
CA LEU A 47 -18.48 -2.03 -8.46
C LEU A 47 -17.69 -3.07 -7.65
N THR A 48 -17.25 -4.12 -8.31
CA THR A 48 -16.18 -5.00 -7.83
C THR A 48 -14.82 -4.28 -7.93
N LEU A 49 -13.81 -4.80 -7.25
CA LEU A 49 -12.45 -4.25 -7.37
C LEU A 49 -11.91 -4.37 -8.80
N SER A 50 -12.24 -5.45 -9.51
CA SER A 50 -11.84 -5.64 -10.91
C SER A 50 -12.50 -4.61 -11.82
N GLU A 51 -13.81 -4.36 -11.65
CA GLU A 51 -14.54 -3.35 -12.44
C GLU A 51 -14.01 -1.93 -12.17
N LEU A 52 -13.71 -1.59 -10.90
CA LEU A 52 -13.10 -0.29 -10.60
C LEU A 52 -11.68 -0.18 -11.19
N THR A 53 -10.91 -1.27 -11.20
CA THR A 53 -9.59 -1.30 -11.84
C THR A 53 -9.69 -1.04 -13.35
N GLU A 54 -10.66 -1.70 -14.03
CA GLU A 54 -10.92 -1.47 -15.46
C GLU A 54 -11.40 -0.04 -15.76
N LEU A 55 -12.13 0.57 -14.83
CA LEU A 55 -12.51 1.98 -14.92
C LEU A 55 -11.29 2.90 -14.74
N SER A 56 -10.41 2.61 -13.78
CA SER A 56 -9.18 3.38 -13.55
C SER A 56 -8.19 3.31 -14.73
N GLU A 57 -8.25 2.25 -15.56
CA GLU A 57 -7.51 2.19 -16.82
C GLU A 57 -7.97 3.23 -17.85
N LYS A 58 -9.21 3.68 -17.75
CA LYS A 58 -9.84 4.64 -18.66
C LYS A 58 -9.92 6.04 -18.05
N GLU A 59 -9.98 6.12 -16.73
CA GLU A 59 -10.15 7.35 -15.96
C GLU A 59 -9.00 7.49 -14.96
N GLU A 60 -7.88 8.02 -15.40
CA GLU A 60 -6.68 8.27 -14.60
C GLU A 60 -6.97 9.07 -13.31
N SER A 61 -8.00 9.92 -13.35
CA SER A 61 -8.41 10.77 -12.23
C SER A 61 -8.68 9.98 -10.93
N ILE A 62 -9.11 8.74 -11.01
CA ILE A 62 -9.42 7.91 -9.82
C ILE A 62 -8.16 7.61 -9.02
N ASP A 63 -7.12 7.12 -9.70
CA ASP A 63 -5.82 6.82 -9.06
C ASP A 63 -5.15 8.12 -8.59
N LEU A 64 -5.11 9.14 -9.44
CA LEU A 64 -4.48 10.44 -9.13
C LEU A 64 -5.10 11.13 -7.93
N GLU A 65 -6.43 11.10 -7.77
CA GLU A 65 -7.11 11.72 -6.62
C GLU A 65 -6.73 11.02 -5.31
N ILE A 66 -6.67 9.68 -5.30
CA ILE A 66 -6.27 8.88 -4.15
C ILE A 66 -4.82 9.17 -3.77
N ASP A 67 -3.93 9.24 -4.76
CA ASP A 67 -2.51 9.50 -4.57
C ASP A 67 -2.25 10.94 -4.12
N GLU A 68 -3.02 11.92 -4.62
CA GLU A 68 -2.94 13.31 -4.17
C GLU A 68 -3.33 13.46 -2.69
N ILE A 69 -4.39 12.76 -2.25
CA ILE A 69 -4.77 12.74 -0.84
C ILE A 69 -3.67 12.10 0.01
N ALA A 70 -3.09 10.97 -0.44
CA ALA A 70 -1.98 10.33 0.24
C ALA A 70 -0.78 11.28 0.35
N LEU A 71 -0.40 11.95 -0.73
CA LEU A 71 0.70 12.92 -0.75
C LEU A 71 0.49 14.09 0.20
N LYS A 72 -0.73 14.66 0.25
CA LYS A 72 -1.08 15.72 1.21
C LYS A 72 -0.88 15.25 2.65
N LYS A 73 -1.26 14.02 2.98
CA LYS A 73 -1.08 13.45 4.31
C LYS A 73 0.40 13.18 4.64
N ILE A 74 1.18 12.73 3.67
CA ILE A 74 2.64 12.55 3.82
C ILE A 74 3.30 13.90 4.14
N LYS A 75 2.94 14.96 3.41
CA LYS A 75 3.46 16.33 3.62
C LYS A 75 3.11 16.89 5.00
N ASN A 76 1.94 16.58 5.52
CA ASN A 76 1.52 17.04 6.84
C ASN A 76 2.24 16.32 7.99
N GLY A 77 2.93 15.21 7.74
CA GLY A 77 3.60 14.42 8.77
C GLY A 77 2.65 13.72 9.76
N GLU A 78 3.20 13.18 10.85
CA GLU A 78 2.45 12.62 12.01
C GLU A 78 1.40 11.54 11.69
N HIS A 79 1.56 10.84 10.56
CA HIS A 79 0.67 9.77 10.12
C HIS A 79 1.44 8.55 9.66
N ILE A 80 0.76 7.41 9.72
CA ILE A 80 1.12 6.21 8.97
C ILE A 80 0.31 6.23 7.69
N ILE A 81 0.98 6.19 6.55
CA ILE A 81 0.34 6.19 5.24
C ILE A 81 0.61 4.84 4.60
N GLU A 82 -0.43 4.10 4.29
CA GLU A 82 -0.35 2.77 3.69
C GLU A 82 -0.88 2.80 2.25
N GLY A 83 -0.15 2.18 1.35
CA GLY A 83 -0.51 2.06 -0.06
C GLY A 83 0.67 1.65 -0.93
N ARG A 84 0.40 1.30 -2.19
CA ARG A 84 1.45 0.79 -3.08
C ARG A 84 2.52 1.82 -3.41
N LEU A 85 2.13 3.06 -3.69
CA LEU A 85 3.00 4.15 -4.13
C LEU A 85 3.48 5.10 -3.03
N VAL A 86 3.00 4.96 -1.81
CA VAL A 86 3.21 5.98 -0.76
C VAL A 86 4.68 6.19 -0.41
N GLY A 87 5.50 5.15 -0.47
CA GLY A 87 6.94 5.26 -0.30
C GLY A 87 7.60 6.03 -1.46
N TRP A 88 7.16 5.75 -2.70
CA TRP A 88 7.63 6.47 -3.87
C TRP A 88 7.16 7.91 -3.90
N LEU A 89 5.92 8.20 -3.50
CA LEU A 89 5.40 9.56 -3.39
C LEU A 89 6.24 10.40 -2.40
N ALA A 90 6.64 9.82 -1.27
CA ALA A 90 7.54 10.48 -0.34
C ALA A 90 8.91 10.72 -0.98
N TYR A 91 9.49 9.71 -1.61
CA TYR A 91 10.80 9.76 -2.25
C TYR A 91 10.85 10.78 -3.40
N SER A 92 9.91 10.71 -4.34
CA SER A 92 9.88 11.58 -5.53
C SER A 92 9.58 13.06 -5.24
N ASN A 93 9.06 13.35 -4.05
CA ASN A 93 8.79 14.72 -3.59
C ASN A 93 9.79 15.20 -2.52
N ASP A 94 10.90 14.49 -2.31
CA ASP A 94 11.95 14.82 -1.32
C ASP A 94 11.39 15.02 0.10
N ILE A 95 10.34 14.25 0.48
CA ILE A 95 9.73 14.36 1.80
C ILE A 95 10.43 13.39 2.75
N SER A 96 10.88 13.91 3.90
CA SER A 96 11.46 13.08 4.95
C SER A 96 10.40 12.16 5.56
N ALA A 97 10.44 10.89 5.21
CA ALA A 97 9.57 9.84 5.73
C ALA A 97 10.37 8.57 5.99
N PHE A 98 9.94 7.75 6.94
CA PHE A 98 10.48 6.41 7.12
C PHE A 98 9.74 5.45 6.18
N LYS A 99 10.41 5.05 5.10
CA LYS A 99 9.81 4.29 4.00
C LYS A 99 10.02 2.80 4.21
N ILE A 100 8.93 2.06 4.35
CA ILE A 100 8.91 0.62 4.61
C ILE A 100 8.30 -0.10 3.42
N TRP A 101 8.95 -1.17 2.98
CA TRP A 101 8.40 -2.13 2.02
C TRP A 101 8.11 -3.46 2.69
N ILE A 102 6.86 -3.92 2.58
CA ILE A 102 6.46 -5.25 3.05
C ILE A 102 6.32 -6.15 1.83
N LYS A 103 7.12 -7.21 1.79
CA LYS A 103 7.03 -8.25 0.76
C LYS A 103 6.40 -9.51 1.32
N ALA A 104 5.84 -10.33 0.45
CA ALA A 104 5.45 -11.71 0.73
C ALA A 104 5.47 -12.52 -0.57
N GLU A 105 5.62 -13.82 -0.45
CA GLU A 105 5.56 -14.74 -1.58
C GLU A 105 4.22 -14.62 -2.32
N GLU A 106 4.24 -14.72 -3.65
CA GLU A 106 3.08 -14.51 -4.51
C GLU A 106 1.90 -15.42 -4.13
N ASN A 107 2.15 -16.71 -3.90
CA ASN A 107 1.10 -17.64 -3.52
C ASN A 107 0.42 -17.24 -2.21
N ILE A 108 1.20 -16.87 -1.20
CA ILE A 108 0.70 -16.42 0.10
C ILE A 108 -0.12 -15.14 -0.05
N ARG A 109 0.32 -14.19 -0.88
CA ARG A 109 -0.42 -12.96 -1.16
C ARG A 109 -1.78 -13.25 -1.79
N HIS A 110 -1.80 -14.12 -2.82
CA HIS A 110 -3.04 -14.48 -3.50
C HIS A 110 -4.01 -15.22 -2.59
N GLU A 111 -3.55 -16.17 -1.78
CA GLU A 111 -4.39 -16.84 -0.78
C GLU A 111 -5.01 -15.85 0.21
N ARG A 112 -4.23 -14.90 0.73
CA ARG A 112 -4.72 -13.84 1.63
C ARG A 112 -5.80 -12.97 0.97
N ILE A 113 -5.65 -12.64 -0.32
CA ILE A 113 -6.63 -11.85 -1.08
C ILE A 113 -7.92 -12.65 -1.24
N ILE A 114 -7.84 -13.90 -1.70
CA ILE A 114 -9.00 -14.78 -1.90
C ILE A 114 -9.80 -14.93 -0.60
N LEU A 115 -9.12 -15.17 0.53
CA LEU A 115 -9.76 -15.29 1.83
C LEU A 115 -10.41 -13.98 2.29
N ARG A 116 -9.71 -12.84 2.15
CA ARG A 116 -10.22 -11.52 2.51
C ARG A 116 -11.48 -11.13 1.73
N ASP A 117 -11.46 -11.38 0.43
CA ASP A 117 -12.51 -10.96 -0.49
C ASP A 117 -13.59 -12.04 -0.61
N ARG A 118 -13.58 -13.05 0.28
CA ARG A 118 -14.58 -14.13 0.37
C ARG A 118 -14.79 -14.88 -0.96
N ASN A 119 -13.68 -15.19 -1.62
CA ASN A 119 -13.65 -15.88 -2.92
C ASN A 119 -14.40 -15.14 -4.06
N LYS A 120 -14.54 -13.82 -3.98
CA LYS A 120 -15.12 -13.01 -5.06
C LYS A 120 -14.19 -12.85 -6.26
N GLU A 121 -12.89 -13.00 -6.05
CA GLU A 121 -11.88 -12.95 -7.10
C GLU A 121 -11.10 -14.28 -7.11
N ASP A 122 -10.85 -14.81 -8.30
CA ASP A 122 -9.94 -15.93 -8.48
C ASP A 122 -8.50 -15.45 -8.73
N LYS A 123 -7.56 -16.40 -8.76
CA LYS A 123 -6.13 -16.09 -8.99
C LYS A 123 -5.89 -15.36 -10.31
N LYS A 124 -6.65 -15.67 -11.37
CA LYS A 124 -6.50 -15.05 -12.68
C LYS A 124 -6.93 -13.58 -12.66
N MET A 125 -8.02 -13.27 -11.97
CA MET A 125 -8.49 -11.89 -11.78
C MET A 125 -7.49 -11.07 -10.97
N ILE A 126 -6.94 -11.64 -9.90
CA ILE A 126 -5.91 -10.99 -9.06
C ILE A 126 -4.67 -10.65 -9.90
N LEU A 127 -4.16 -11.61 -10.69
CA LEU A 127 -3.00 -11.40 -11.56
C LEU A 127 -3.26 -10.33 -12.63
N LYS A 128 -4.44 -10.34 -13.24
CA LYS A 128 -4.84 -9.31 -14.23
C LYS A 128 -4.80 -7.93 -13.60
N ARG A 129 -5.37 -7.78 -12.41
CA ARG A 129 -5.41 -6.52 -11.67
C ARG A 129 -4.01 -6.05 -11.26
N GLU A 130 -3.17 -6.92 -10.72
CA GLU A 130 -1.79 -6.58 -10.38
C GLU A 130 -1.00 -6.09 -11.62
N LYS A 131 -1.15 -6.77 -12.74
CA LYS A 131 -0.50 -6.36 -13.99
C LYS A 131 -0.97 -4.98 -14.44
N SER A 132 -2.26 -4.73 -14.47
CA SER A 132 -2.86 -3.45 -14.82
C SER A 132 -2.33 -2.31 -13.91
N GLU A 133 -2.28 -2.53 -12.59
CA GLU A 133 -1.74 -1.53 -11.67
C GLU A 133 -0.27 -1.21 -11.94
N LEU A 134 0.57 -2.22 -12.19
CA LEU A 134 1.99 -2.02 -12.51
C LEU A 134 2.19 -1.23 -13.81
N GLU A 135 1.36 -1.50 -14.83
CA GLU A 135 1.40 -0.79 -16.11
C GLU A 135 1.00 0.68 -15.92
N ARG A 136 -0.09 0.96 -15.18
CA ARG A 136 -0.52 2.33 -14.89
C ARG A 136 0.53 3.13 -14.13
N TYR A 137 1.21 2.54 -13.13
CA TYR A 137 2.25 3.25 -12.37
C TYR A 137 3.47 3.58 -13.23
N ARG A 138 3.82 2.74 -14.20
CA ARG A 138 4.85 3.06 -15.19
C ARG A 138 4.42 4.18 -16.11
N GLU A 139 3.18 4.15 -16.57
CA GLU A 139 2.63 5.15 -17.50
C GLU A 139 2.48 6.52 -16.82
N TYR A 140 1.89 6.56 -15.61
CA TYR A 140 1.57 7.83 -14.94
C TYR A 140 2.76 8.46 -14.22
N TYR A 141 3.68 7.64 -13.71
CA TYR A 141 4.74 8.12 -12.81
C TYR A 141 6.16 7.74 -13.26
N ASP A 142 6.32 7.04 -14.38
CA ASP A 142 7.61 6.50 -14.82
C ASP A 142 8.34 5.71 -13.72
N PHE A 143 7.56 4.95 -12.91
CA PHE A 143 8.06 4.23 -11.76
C PHE A 143 7.79 2.71 -11.85
N ASP A 144 8.84 1.93 -11.66
CA ASP A 144 8.71 0.48 -11.48
C ASP A 144 8.50 0.15 -10.00
N LEU A 145 7.29 -0.31 -9.65
CA LEU A 145 6.94 -0.68 -8.28
C LEU A 145 7.82 -1.81 -7.70
N LYS A 146 8.51 -2.56 -8.55
CA LYS A 146 9.48 -3.58 -8.12
C LYS A 146 10.84 -3.00 -7.71
N ASN A 147 11.09 -1.73 -8.00
CA ASN A 147 12.27 -1.04 -7.50
C ASN A 147 12.11 -0.75 -6.00
N THR A 148 12.86 -1.47 -5.18
CA THR A 148 12.81 -1.35 -3.72
C THR A 148 13.98 -0.55 -3.13
N ASP A 149 14.86 0.03 -3.94
CA ASP A 149 16.07 0.75 -3.49
C ASP A 149 15.75 2.05 -2.74
N ILE A 150 14.53 2.57 -2.93
CA ILE A 150 14.06 3.80 -2.28
C ILE A 150 13.62 3.60 -0.82
N TYR A 151 13.47 2.35 -0.35
CA TYR A 151 12.94 2.03 0.97
C TYR A 151 14.04 1.92 2.02
N ASP A 152 13.78 2.48 3.19
CA ASP A 152 14.70 2.46 4.33
C ASP A 152 14.69 1.09 5.05
N LEU A 153 13.58 0.35 4.92
CA LEU A 153 13.40 -0.97 5.54
C LEU A 153 12.55 -1.88 4.66
N ILE A 154 13.02 -3.12 4.45
CA ILE A 154 12.30 -4.16 3.72
C ILE A 154 12.09 -5.35 4.65
N LEU A 155 10.83 -5.78 4.83
CA LEU A 155 10.48 -6.91 5.70
C LEU A 155 9.62 -7.93 4.96
N ASP A 156 9.84 -9.21 5.28
CA ASP A 156 9.09 -10.33 4.69
C ASP A 156 8.00 -10.81 5.65
N SER A 157 6.75 -10.74 5.19
CA SER A 157 5.59 -11.16 5.95
C SER A 157 5.08 -12.56 5.60
N SER A 158 5.78 -13.30 4.75
CA SER A 158 5.31 -14.61 4.26
C SER A 158 5.02 -15.56 5.42
N ASN A 159 5.98 -15.67 6.36
CA ASN A 159 5.91 -16.58 7.50
C ASN A 159 6.16 -15.86 8.83
N THR A 160 5.98 -14.53 8.87
CA THR A 160 6.24 -13.71 10.05
C THR A 160 4.95 -13.08 10.54
N GLU A 161 4.68 -13.23 11.83
CA GLU A 161 3.50 -12.64 12.45
C GLU A 161 3.55 -11.11 12.42
N PRO A 162 2.40 -10.42 12.21
CA PRO A 162 2.36 -8.95 12.13
C PRO A 162 2.99 -8.25 13.34
N ARG A 163 2.84 -8.82 14.53
CA ARG A 163 3.44 -8.28 15.77
C ARG A 163 4.97 -8.27 15.71
N GLN A 164 5.58 -9.34 15.20
CA GLN A 164 7.03 -9.43 15.07
C GLN A 164 7.56 -8.41 14.05
N ILE A 165 6.82 -8.22 12.95
CA ILE A 165 7.15 -7.19 11.94
C ILE A 165 7.09 -5.80 12.56
N VAL A 166 6.07 -5.50 13.36
CA VAL A 166 5.97 -4.21 14.06
C VAL A 166 7.13 -4.01 15.02
N GLU A 167 7.56 -5.04 15.76
CA GLU A 167 8.73 -4.96 16.64
C GLU A 167 10.02 -4.66 15.86
N GLU A 168 10.21 -5.26 14.69
CA GLU A 168 11.36 -4.94 13.83
C GLU A 168 11.31 -3.51 13.27
N ILE A 169 10.12 -3.02 12.91
CA ILE A 169 9.92 -1.62 12.50
C ILE A 169 10.33 -0.68 13.64
N MET A 170 9.86 -0.93 14.84
CA MET A 170 10.15 -0.08 16.00
C MET A 170 11.63 0.01 16.33
N LYS A 171 12.37 -1.09 16.24
CA LYS A 171 13.84 -1.12 16.46
C LYS A 171 14.61 -0.22 15.48
N LYS A 172 14.03 0.11 14.32
CA LYS A 172 14.66 0.93 13.29
C LYS A 172 14.12 2.36 13.22
N TYR A 173 12.92 2.55 13.76
CA TYR A 173 12.25 3.85 13.77
C TYR A 173 12.70 4.75 14.95
N ASP A 174 13.03 4.14 16.11
CA ASP A 174 13.57 4.82 17.29
C ASP A 174 15.05 5.16 17.07
#